data_4a6db736d3da44b2a2b50f1f3931dcde
#
_entry.id   4a6db736d3da44b2a2b50f1f3931dcde
#
_cell.length_a   1.000
_cell.length_b   1.000
_cell.length_c   1.000
_cell.angle_alpha   90.00
_cell.angle_beta   90.00
_cell.angle_gamma   90.00
#
_symmetry.space_group_name_H-M   'P 1'
#
loop_
_entity.id
_entity.type
_entity.pdbx_description
1 polymer ?
#
loop_
_entity_poly.entity_id
_entity_poly.type
_entity_poly.pdbx_seq_one_letter_code
_entity_poly.pdbx_strand_id
1 'polypeptide(L)'
;MSHELAHPEALPLMPVPPRWVDELLGSSAPGGARNGGVDVRTSGAAAHATTRIRDAVHLDAAALREKVASAYRDVIAALDAIGRHPARFWNFIPEIGEPMVDGLDRYMVFNAGRHDAYSDQCGALGTASAVGIKGSDLSIHCLALEEPGTPVENPRQTPAWQYSARYGPLPPCFSRATIVGLAGRSTLLIGGTASVVGEDSRHAGDFDAQIEETLLNLEALIRTADGNPRDDRAPLHRLVDLRVYVTASAQAERVREVLVHRCPRARNIAVALAQVCRPELLVEIEGIAEL
;
A
#
# COMPACT_ATOMS: atom_id res chain seq x y z
N MET A 1 -4.35 -1.06 42.87
CA MET A 1 -3.70 -2.03 41.97
C MET A 1 -3.70 -1.41 40.58
N SER A 2 -2.59 -0.77 40.22
CA SER A 2 -2.41 -0.14 38.92
C SER A 2 -2.26 -1.25 37.87
N HIS A 3 -3.22 -1.41 37.00
CA HIS A 3 -3.03 -2.20 35.77
C HIS A 3 -2.03 -1.43 34.91
N GLU A 4 -0.80 -1.87 34.96
CA GLU A 4 0.23 -1.52 34.00
C GLU A 4 -0.25 -2.07 32.65
N LEU A 5 -0.85 -1.22 31.83
CA LEU A 5 -1.19 -1.53 30.46
C LEU A 5 0.14 -1.77 29.75
N ALA A 6 0.43 -3.01 29.42
CA ALA A 6 1.55 -3.37 28.58
C ALA A 6 1.46 -2.53 27.29
N HIS A 7 2.40 -1.61 27.11
CA HIS A 7 2.51 -0.81 25.89
C HIS A 7 2.73 -1.75 24.72
N PRO A 8 1.84 -1.81 23.71
CA PRO A 8 2.04 -2.69 22.59
C PRO A 8 3.21 -2.17 21.75
N GLU A 9 4.36 -2.81 21.88
CA GLU A 9 5.47 -2.58 20.96
C GLU A 9 5.03 -2.85 19.53
N ALA A 10 5.53 -2.05 18.57
CA ALA A 10 5.30 -2.34 17.15
C ALA A 10 5.99 -3.67 16.81
N LEU A 11 5.19 -4.63 16.37
CA LEU A 11 5.70 -5.92 15.94
C LEU A 11 6.28 -5.83 14.51
N PRO A 12 7.26 -6.67 14.17
CA PRO A 12 7.72 -6.78 12.79
C PRO A 12 6.54 -7.03 11.84
N LEU A 13 6.55 -6.35 10.70
CA LEU A 13 5.51 -6.50 9.70
C LEU A 13 5.49 -7.92 9.14
N MET A 14 4.34 -8.57 9.21
CA MET A 14 4.09 -9.80 8.48
C MET A 14 3.70 -9.46 7.03
N PRO A 15 4.26 -10.17 6.02
CA PRO A 15 3.99 -9.91 4.60
C PRO A 15 2.62 -10.45 4.17
N VAL A 16 1.56 -9.91 4.78
CA VAL A 16 0.16 -10.26 4.51
C VAL A 16 -0.68 -8.99 4.39
N PRO A 17 -1.79 -9.01 3.65
CA PRO A 17 -2.71 -7.88 3.58
C PRO A 17 -3.27 -7.51 4.96
N PRO A 18 -3.90 -6.33 5.11
CA PRO A 18 -4.66 -5.99 6.31
C PRO A 18 -5.77 -7.02 6.61
N ARG A 19 -6.07 -7.20 7.90
CA ARG A 19 -7.05 -8.19 8.37
C ARG A 19 -8.43 -8.05 7.72
N TRP A 20 -8.88 -6.83 7.42
CA TRP A 20 -10.17 -6.59 6.78
C TRP A 20 -10.30 -7.29 5.41
N VAL A 21 -9.18 -7.57 4.72
CA VAL A 21 -9.17 -8.34 3.45
C VAL A 21 -9.59 -9.79 3.71
N ASP A 22 -9.08 -10.41 4.77
CA ASP A 22 -9.49 -11.76 5.15
C ASP A 22 -10.93 -11.79 5.65
N GLU A 23 -11.39 -10.75 6.33
CA GLU A 23 -12.80 -10.60 6.75
C GLU A 23 -13.73 -10.45 5.54
N LEU A 24 -13.32 -9.69 4.51
CA LEU A 24 -14.06 -9.55 3.25
C LEU A 24 -14.18 -10.88 2.49
N LEU A 25 -13.11 -11.66 2.48
CA LEU A 25 -13.07 -12.94 1.78
C LEU A 25 -13.75 -14.08 2.56
N GLY A 26 -14.00 -13.87 3.86
CA GLY A 26 -14.56 -14.89 4.74
C GLY A 26 -13.63 -16.09 4.94
N SER A 27 -14.13 -17.10 5.67
CA SER A 27 -13.41 -18.36 5.93
C SER A 27 -13.40 -19.29 4.70
N SER A 28 -13.27 -18.75 3.51
CA SER A 28 -13.20 -19.56 2.29
C SER A 28 -12.03 -20.53 2.43
N ALA A 29 -12.30 -21.82 2.36
CA ALA A 29 -11.27 -22.84 2.29
C ALA A 29 -10.27 -22.47 1.18
N PRO A 30 -8.98 -22.84 1.28
CA PRO A 30 -8.01 -22.63 0.22
C PRO A 30 -8.39 -23.50 -0.99
N GLY A 31 -9.41 -23.05 -1.72
CA GLY A 31 -9.88 -23.56 -3.00
C GLY A 31 -9.37 -22.66 -4.10
N GLY A 32 -8.10 -22.27 -4.01
CA GLY A 32 -7.47 -21.44 -5.00
C GLY A 32 -6.94 -22.28 -6.15
N ALA A 33 -7.34 -21.93 -7.38
CA ALA A 33 -6.64 -22.39 -8.54
C ALA A 33 -5.21 -21.83 -8.52
N ARG A 34 -4.20 -22.70 -8.52
CA ARG A 34 -2.82 -22.30 -8.81
C ARG A 34 -2.69 -22.14 -10.32
N ASN A 35 -2.48 -20.92 -10.76
CA ASN A 35 -2.16 -20.62 -12.14
C ASN A 35 -0.80 -19.92 -12.17
N GLY A 36 0.21 -20.53 -12.80
CA GLY A 36 1.51 -19.91 -13.03
C GLY A 36 2.28 -19.43 -11.77
N GLY A 37 2.08 -20.06 -10.57
CA GLY A 37 2.72 -19.60 -9.33
C GLY A 37 1.94 -18.52 -8.58
N VAL A 38 0.73 -18.17 -9.03
CA VAL A 38 -0.22 -17.29 -8.35
C VAL A 38 -1.27 -18.12 -7.62
N ASP A 39 -1.44 -17.86 -6.34
CA ASP A 39 -2.53 -18.41 -5.54
C ASP A 39 -3.69 -17.41 -5.53
N VAL A 40 -4.89 -17.83 -5.94
CA VAL A 40 -6.10 -16.97 -5.99
C VAL A 40 -7.18 -17.53 -5.08
N ARG A 41 -7.70 -16.70 -4.17
CA ARG A 41 -8.89 -16.97 -3.35
C ARG A 41 -10.02 -16.07 -3.81
N THR A 42 -11.25 -16.59 -3.90
CA THR A 42 -12.43 -15.82 -4.30
C THR A 42 -13.53 -15.93 -3.26
N SER A 43 -14.30 -14.84 -3.08
CA SER A 43 -15.50 -14.81 -2.25
C SER A 43 -16.47 -13.77 -2.81
N GLY A 44 -17.61 -14.21 -3.33
CA GLY A 44 -18.58 -13.32 -3.97
C GLY A 44 -17.93 -12.50 -5.09
N ALA A 45 -18.07 -11.17 -5.01
CA ALA A 45 -17.50 -10.23 -5.98
C ALA A 45 -16.00 -9.94 -5.78
N ALA A 46 -15.39 -10.44 -4.72
CA ALA A 46 -13.98 -10.17 -4.38
C ALA A 46 -13.08 -11.37 -4.69
N ALA A 47 -11.84 -11.07 -5.06
CA ALA A 47 -10.76 -12.03 -5.18
C ALA A 47 -9.48 -11.47 -4.56
N HIS A 48 -8.64 -12.36 -4.03
CA HIS A 48 -7.31 -12.03 -3.56
C HIS A 48 -6.30 -12.95 -4.24
N ALA A 49 -5.42 -12.35 -5.02
CA ALA A 49 -4.30 -13.03 -5.67
C ALA A 49 -3.01 -12.77 -4.88
N THR A 50 -2.17 -13.78 -4.75
CA THR A 50 -0.85 -13.65 -4.15
C THR A 50 0.19 -14.43 -4.92
N THR A 51 1.38 -13.84 -5.05
CA THR A 51 2.55 -14.50 -5.63
C THR A 51 3.80 -14.15 -4.83
N ARG A 52 4.85 -14.96 -4.96
CA ARG A 52 6.08 -14.82 -4.22
C ARG A 52 7.30 -15.04 -5.12
N ILE A 53 8.23 -14.11 -5.07
CA ILE A 53 9.56 -14.26 -5.67
C ILE A 53 10.48 -14.73 -4.55
N ARG A 54 10.87 -16.00 -4.60
CA ARG A 54 11.73 -16.61 -3.57
C ARG A 54 13.15 -16.07 -3.67
N ASP A 55 13.80 -15.93 -2.53
CA ASP A 55 15.19 -15.46 -2.39
C ASP A 55 15.48 -14.16 -3.16
N ALA A 56 14.48 -13.28 -3.22
CA ALA A 56 14.56 -12.01 -3.94
C ALA A 56 15.70 -11.11 -3.44
N VAL A 57 16.11 -11.26 -2.18
CA VAL A 57 17.23 -10.53 -1.57
C VAL A 57 18.55 -10.82 -2.28
N HIS A 58 18.71 -11.99 -2.89
CA HIS A 58 19.93 -12.44 -3.56
C HIS A 58 19.94 -12.22 -5.08
N LEU A 59 18.84 -11.66 -5.64
CA LEU A 59 18.76 -11.39 -7.06
C LEU A 59 19.53 -10.11 -7.39
N ASP A 60 20.24 -10.14 -8.52
CA ASP A 60 20.77 -8.93 -9.12
C ASP A 60 19.63 -8.05 -9.72
N ALA A 61 19.97 -6.83 -10.12
CA ALA A 61 18.97 -5.85 -10.58
C ALA A 61 18.21 -6.32 -11.83
N ALA A 62 18.89 -6.97 -12.78
CA ALA A 62 18.26 -7.45 -14.01
C ALA A 62 17.28 -8.60 -13.72
N ALA A 63 17.71 -9.58 -12.93
CA ALA A 63 16.89 -10.71 -12.53
C ALA A 63 15.70 -10.28 -11.65
N LEU A 64 15.89 -9.34 -10.72
CA LEU A 64 14.81 -8.81 -9.89
C LEU A 64 13.77 -8.10 -10.76
N ARG A 65 14.18 -7.21 -11.67
CA ARG A 65 13.31 -6.48 -12.59
C ARG A 65 12.48 -7.43 -13.45
N GLU A 66 13.11 -8.44 -14.06
CA GLU A 66 12.43 -9.44 -14.89
C GLU A 66 11.40 -10.25 -14.09
N LYS A 67 11.79 -10.75 -12.90
CA LYS A 67 10.90 -11.54 -12.04
C LYS A 67 9.72 -10.73 -11.52
N VAL A 68 9.92 -9.46 -11.17
CA VAL A 68 8.83 -8.55 -10.77
C VAL A 68 7.88 -8.33 -11.94
N ALA A 69 8.39 -8.07 -13.15
CA ALA A 69 7.55 -7.90 -14.33
C ALA A 69 6.74 -9.15 -14.65
N SER A 70 7.35 -10.34 -14.58
CA SER A 70 6.64 -11.61 -14.74
C SER A 70 5.57 -11.80 -13.67
N ALA A 71 5.91 -11.61 -12.39
CA ALA A 71 4.99 -11.81 -11.28
C ALA A 71 3.73 -10.91 -11.39
N TYR A 72 3.90 -9.65 -11.80
CA TYR A 72 2.75 -8.77 -12.03
C TYR A 72 1.89 -9.22 -13.22
N ARG A 73 2.51 -9.60 -14.36
CA ARG A 73 1.76 -10.14 -15.50
C ARG A 73 0.99 -11.41 -15.16
N ASP A 74 1.59 -12.30 -14.36
CA ASP A 74 0.96 -13.54 -13.91
C ASP A 74 -0.24 -13.26 -13.01
N VAL A 75 -0.12 -12.30 -12.07
CA VAL A 75 -1.23 -11.88 -11.19
C VAL A 75 -2.38 -11.32 -12.01
N ILE A 76 -2.09 -10.44 -12.98
CA ILE A 76 -3.13 -9.83 -13.83
C ILE A 76 -3.81 -10.90 -14.65
N ALA A 77 -3.06 -11.76 -15.34
CA ALA A 77 -3.61 -12.83 -16.17
C ALA A 77 -4.48 -13.81 -15.36
N ALA A 78 -4.08 -14.11 -14.10
CA ALA A 78 -4.86 -14.97 -13.22
C ALA A 78 -6.18 -14.31 -12.80
N LEU A 79 -6.19 -12.99 -12.57
CA LEU A 79 -7.40 -12.24 -12.22
C LEU A 79 -8.31 -12.03 -13.44
N ASP A 80 -7.76 -11.70 -14.60
CA ASP A 80 -8.51 -11.56 -15.86
C ASP A 80 -9.22 -12.86 -16.25
N ALA A 81 -8.56 -14.02 -16.05
CA ALA A 81 -9.14 -15.34 -16.33
C ALA A 81 -10.41 -15.64 -15.54
N ILE A 82 -10.63 -14.92 -14.41
CA ILE A 82 -11.83 -15.07 -13.58
C ILE A 82 -12.72 -13.81 -13.59
N GLY A 83 -12.47 -12.87 -14.51
CA GLY A 83 -13.24 -11.63 -14.66
C GLY A 83 -13.14 -10.75 -13.42
N ARG A 84 -11.93 -10.53 -12.87
CA ARG A 84 -11.68 -9.66 -11.72
C ARG A 84 -10.67 -8.57 -12.05
N HIS A 85 -10.98 -7.35 -11.62
CA HIS A 85 -10.19 -6.16 -11.87
C HIS A 85 -9.34 -5.80 -10.66
N PRO A 86 -8.00 -5.64 -10.80
CA PRO A 86 -7.13 -5.20 -9.73
C PRO A 86 -7.59 -3.87 -9.12
N ALA A 87 -7.75 -3.83 -7.79
CA ALA A 87 -8.15 -2.62 -7.07
C ALA A 87 -7.08 -2.13 -6.10
N ARG A 88 -6.36 -3.06 -5.43
CA ARG A 88 -5.37 -2.71 -4.40
C ARG A 88 -4.24 -3.72 -4.36
N PHE A 89 -2.98 -3.22 -4.41
CA PHE A 89 -1.76 -4.02 -4.27
C PHE A 89 -1.04 -3.73 -2.95
N TRP A 90 -0.47 -4.78 -2.34
CA TRP A 90 0.50 -4.70 -1.26
C TRP A 90 1.78 -5.42 -1.71
N ASN A 91 2.89 -4.70 -1.65
CA ASN A 91 4.19 -5.21 -2.06
C ASN A 91 5.11 -5.21 -0.84
N PHE A 92 5.56 -6.39 -0.45
CA PHE A 92 6.45 -6.59 0.68
C PHE A 92 7.83 -6.96 0.12
N ILE A 93 8.77 -6.03 0.24
CA ILE A 93 10.06 -6.08 -0.44
C ILE A 93 11.16 -6.28 0.60
N PRO A 94 11.95 -7.37 0.56
CA PRO A 94 13.07 -7.52 1.48
C PRO A 94 14.14 -6.45 1.20
N GLU A 95 14.66 -5.79 2.25
CA GLU A 95 15.73 -4.79 2.12
C GLU A 95 15.42 -3.72 1.05
N ILE A 96 14.23 -3.11 1.13
CA ILE A 96 13.66 -2.23 0.10
C ILE A 96 14.60 -1.08 -0.32
N GLY A 97 15.34 -0.50 0.61
CA GLY A 97 16.27 0.63 0.37
C GLY A 97 17.71 0.19 0.10
N GLU A 98 18.00 -1.12 -0.02
CA GLU A 98 19.37 -1.59 -0.22
C GLU A 98 19.90 -1.17 -1.59
N PRO A 99 21.10 -0.55 -1.65
CA PRO A 99 21.75 -0.22 -2.90
C PRO A 99 22.00 -1.45 -3.77
N MET A 100 21.71 -1.34 -5.06
CA MET A 100 21.96 -2.42 -6.03
C MET A 100 23.05 -2.00 -7.03
N VAL A 101 22.70 -1.62 -8.24
CA VAL A 101 23.66 -1.30 -9.32
C VAL A 101 23.44 0.14 -9.81
N ASP A 102 24.49 0.80 -10.23
CA ASP A 102 24.45 2.12 -10.87
C ASP A 102 23.69 3.21 -10.08
N GLY A 103 23.77 3.16 -8.75
CA GLY A 103 23.09 4.11 -7.86
C GLY A 103 21.60 3.87 -7.68
N LEU A 104 21.07 2.76 -8.18
CA LEU A 104 19.69 2.35 -7.94
C LEU A 104 19.61 1.58 -6.62
N ASP A 105 18.50 1.77 -5.91
CA ASP A 105 18.11 0.91 -4.81
C ASP A 105 17.13 -0.19 -5.27
N ARG A 106 16.86 -1.13 -4.38
CA ARG A 106 15.95 -2.25 -4.68
C ARG A 106 14.53 -1.80 -5.00
N TYR A 107 14.05 -0.72 -4.40
CA TYR A 107 12.74 -0.15 -4.70
C TYR A 107 12.66 0.42 -6.11
N MET A 108 13.71 1.10 -6.58
CA MET A 108 13.78 1.62 -7.94
C MET A 108 13.78 0.48 -8.98
N VAL A 109 14.53 -0.60 -8.71
CA VAL A 109 14.55 -1.79 -9.57
C VAL A 109 13.20 -2.50 -9.57
N PHE A 110 12.57 -2.65 -8.41
CA PHE A 110 11.21 -3.18 -8.29
C PHE A 110 10.22 -2.35 -9.10
N ASN A 111 10.26 -1.02 -9.02
CA ASN A 111 9.38 -0.14 -9.78
C ASN A 111 9.61 -0.27 -11.29
N ALA A 112 10.86 -0.43 -11.73
CA ALA A 112 11.17 -0.68 -13.13
C ALA A 112 10.52 -1.98 -13.64
N GLY A 113 10.58 -3.06 -12.86
CA GLY A 113 9.92 -4.32 -13.20
C GLY A 113 8.39 -4.20 -13.24
N ARG A 114 7.80 -3.47 -12.29
CA ARG A 114 6.36 -3.19 -12.30
C ARG A 114 5.96 -2.34 -13.51
N HIS A 115 6.74 -1.33 -13.85
CA HIS A 115 6.53 -0.51 -15.04
C HIS A 115 6.57 -1.35 -16.32
N ASP A 116 7.51 -2.27 -16.46
CA ASP A 116 7.58 -3.18 -17.61
C ASP A 116 6.35 -4.09 -17.77
N ALA A 117 5.64 -4.36 -16.67
CA ALA A 117 4.41 -5.13 -16.73
C ALA A 117 3.21 -4.31 -17.20
N TYR A 118 3.24 -3.00 -16.96
CA TYR A 118 2.06 -2.15 -17.11
C TYR A 118 2.21 -1.01 -18.11
N SER A 119 3.40 -0.72 -18.62
CA SER A 119 3.85 0.44 -19.41
C SER A 119 2.77 1.45 -19.88
N ASP A 120 1.74 0.97 -20.54
CA ASP A 120 0.70 1.80 -21.16
C ASP A 120 -0.50 2.10 -20.21
N GLN A 121 -0.52 1.54 -18.98
CA GLN A 121 -1.65 1.60 -18.06
C GLN A 121 -1.30 2.15 -16.68
N CYS A 122 -0.14 2.75 -16.47
CA CYS A 122 0.34 3.17 -15.14
C CYS A 122 -0.66 4.05 -14.36
N GLY A 123 -1.41 4.91 -15.04
CA GLY A 123 -2.43 5.77 -14.42
C GLY A 123 -3.78 5.10 -14.15
N ALA A 124 -4.06 3.95 -14.77
CA ALA A 124 -5.30 3.20 -14.60
C ALA A 124 -5.18 2.08 -13.56
N LEU A 125 -4.00 1.86 -13.02
CA LEU A 125 -3.74 0.79 -12.07
C LEU A 125 -4.35 1.06 -10.70
N GLY A 126 -4.72 -0.03 -10.05
CA GLY A 126 -5.14 -0.01 -8.66
C GLY A 126 -4.09 0.64 -7.75
N THR A 127 -4.57 1.09 -6.62
CA THR A 127 -3.70 1.70 -5.61
C THR A 127 -2.69 0.71 -5.04
N ALA A 128 -1.54 1.18 -4.58
CA ALA A 128 -0.51 0.29 -4.05
C ALA A 128 0.23 0.88 -2.84
N SER A 129 0.73 -0.02 -1.98
CA SER A 129 1.79 0.25 -1.01
C SER A 129 2.99 -0.63 -1.34
N ALA A 130 4.19 -0.16 -1.00
CA ALA A 130 5.42 -0.93 -1.08
C ALA A 130 6.27 -0.63 0.16
N VAL A 131 6.47 -1.64 0.99
CA VAL A 131 7.19 -1.49 2.26
C VAL A 131 8.24 -2.58 2.43
N GLY A 132 9.30 -2.25 3.15
CA GLY A 132 10.39 -3.16 3.42
C GLY A 132 10.06 -4.12 4.56
N ILE A 133 10.45 -5.36 4.38
CA ILE A 133 10.27 -6.43 5.37
C ILE A 133 11.59 -7.13 5.70
N LYS A 134 11.61 -7.85 6.81
CA LYS A 134 12.66 -8.83 7.11
C LYS A 134 12.40 -10.13 6.36
N GLY A 135 13.46 -10.81 5.93
CA GLY A 135 13.38 -12.08 5.21
C GLY A 135 14.01 -12.01 3.83
N SER A 136 13.89 -13.07 3.04
CA SER A 136 14.54 -13.18 1.72
C SER A 136 13.57 -13.05 0.54
N ASP A 137 12.28 -13.31 0.76
CA ASP A 137 11.30 -13.39 -0.29
C ASP A 137 10.56 -12.05 -0.49
N LEU A 138 10.29 -11.70 -1.73
CA LEU A 138 9.37 -10.63 -2.10
C LEU A 138 7.98 -11.21 -2.31
N SER A 139 6.95 -10.59 -1.74
CA SER A 139 5.57 -11.00 -1.99
C SER A 139 4.71 -9.87 -2.53
N ILE A 140 3.84 -10.21 -3.46
CA ILE A 140 2.86 -9.32 -4.09
C ILE A 140 1.48 -9.89 -3.79
N HIS A 141 0.62 -9.06 -3.23
CA HIS A 141 -0.78 -9.35 -2.96
C HIS A 141 -1.66 -8.37 -3.71
N CYS A 142 -2.76 -8.84 -4.26
CA CYS A 142 -3.72 -8.02 -4.98
C CYS A 142 -5.15 -8.36 -4.53
N LEU A 143 -5.87 -7.36 -4.03
CA LEU A 143 -7.33 -7.40 -3.93
C LEU A 143 -7.89 -6.97 -5.29
N ALA A 144 -8.78 -7.79 -5.82
CA ALA A 144 -9.48 -7.52 -7.07
C ALA A 144 -10.98 -7.69 -6.90
N LEU A 145 -11.75 -6.98 -7.69
CA LEU A 145 -13.21 -6.94 -7.61
C LEU A 145 -13.83 -7.22 -8.97
N GLU A 146 -15.12 -7.58 -8.97
CA GLU A 146 -15.90 -7.81 -10.19
C GLU A 146 -16.03 -6.55 -11.04
N GLU A 147 -16.26 -5.42 -10.38
CA GLU A 147 -16.32 -4.11 -11.04
C GLU A 147 -14.96 -3.38 -10.92
N PRO A 148 -14.51 -2.71 -11.97
CA PRO A 148 -13.29 -1.93 -11.92
C PRO A 148 -13.45 -0.75 -10.95
N GLY A 149 -12.39 -0.47 -10.18
CA GLY A 149 -12.35 0.71 -9.34
C GLY A 149 -12.03 1.99 -10.12
N THR A 150 -12.35 3.14 -9.54
CA THR A 150 -11.98 4.45 -10.07
C THR A 150 -10.74 4.97 -9.37
N PRO A 151 -9.59 5.17 -10.06
CA PRO A 151 -8.38 5.70 -9.46
C PRO A 151 -8.55 7.16 -9.03
N VAL A 152 -7.93 7.51 -7.92
CA VAL A 152 -7.93 8.87 -7.34
C VAL A 152 -6.50 9.30 -7.06
N GLU A 153 -6.16 10.51 -7.50
CA GLU A 153 -4.87 11.14 -7.22
C GLU A 153 -4.99 12.21 -6.13
N ASN A 154 -3.87 12.47 -5.46
CA ASN A 154 -3.80 13.47 -4.42
C ASN A 154 -3.38 14.83 -5.01
N PRO A 155 -4.18 15.90 -4.87
CA PRO A 155 -3.84 17.22 -5.45
C PRO A 155 -2.59 17.85 -4.81
N ARG A 156 -2.13 17.36 -3.66
CA ARG A 156 -0.90 17.83 -2.99
C ARG A 156 0.36 17.11 -3.48
N GLN A 157 0.22 16.05 -4.27
CA GLN A 157 1.31 15.17 -4.69
C GLN A 157 1.37 15.07 -6.21
N THR A 158 2.57 15.00 -6.76
CA THR A 158 2.77 14.60 -8.15
C THR A 158 2.29 13.15 -8.32
N PRO A 159 1.51 12.82 -9.36
CA PRO A 159 1.18 11.44 -9.68
C PRO A 159 2.45 10.58 -9.78
N ALA A 160 2.41 9.37 -9.20
CA ALA A 160 3.62 8.55 -9.09
C ALA A 160 4.28 8.26 -10.45
N TRP A 161 3.49 8.05 -11.49
CA TRP A 161 3.98 7.82 -12.86
C TRP A 161 4.55 9.07 -13.56
N GLN A 162 4.53 10.22 -12.91
CA GLN A 162 5.12 11.48 -13.39
C GLN A 162 6.35 11.89 -12.57
N TYR A 163 6.83 11.04 -11.67
CA TYR A 163 8.01 11.33 -10.89
C TYR A 163 9.24 11.51 -11.78
N SER A 164 10.09 12.45 -11.39
CA SER A 164 11.37 12.71 -12.07
C SER A 164 12.33 11.50 -11.95
N ALA A 165 13.32 11.44 -12.83
CA ALA A 165 14.35 10.40 -12.84
C ALA A 165 15.16 10.30 -11.54
N ARG A 166 15.02 11.26 -10.61
CA ARG A 166 15.61 11.21 -9.26
C ARG A 166 15.12 9.99 -8.46
N TYR A 167 13.90 9.50 -8.75
CA TYR A 167 13.29 8.36 -8.08
C TYR A 167 13.36 7.06 -8.89
N GLY A 168 14.33 6.98 -9.79
CA GLY A 168 14.58 5.83 -10.64
C GLY A 168 14.41 6.14 -12.12
N PRO A 169 14.97 5.28 -12.99
CA PRO A 169 14.91 5.47 -14.44
C PRO A 169 13.49 5.31 -15.01
N LEU A 170 12.64 4.57 -14.30
CA LEU A 170 11.23 4.35 -14.64
C LEU A 170 10.37 4.67 -13.42
N PRO A 171 9.32 5.52 -13.58
CA PRO A 171 8.51 5.96 -12.45
C PRO A 171 7.65 4.83 -11.88
N PRO A 172 7.28 4.91 -10.59
CA PRO A 172 6.34 3.98 -10.00
C PRO A 172 4.97 4.02 -10.69
N CYS A 173 4.36 2.85 -10.92
CA CYS A 173 3.04 2.73 -11.55
C CYS A 173 1.98 2.39 -10.51
N PHE A 174 1.33 3.38 -9.89
CA PHE A 174 0.19 3.20 -8.98
C PHE A 174 -0.62 4.48 -8.83
N SER A 175 -1.90 4.38 -8.52
CA SER A 175 -2.73 5.49 -8.05
C SER A 175 -2.65 5.65 -6.53
N ARG A 176 -2.94 6.84 -6.02
CA ARG A 176 -2.90 7.14 -4.57
C ARG A 176 -4.02 6.45 -3.82
N ALA A 177 -5.20 6.37 -4.43
CA ALA A 177 -6.32 5.60 -3.91
C ALA A 177 -7.19 5.07 -5.05
N THR A 178 -8.13 4.19 -4.71
CA THR A 178 -9.12 3.66 -5.65
C THR A 178 -10.49 3.65 -4.98
N ILE A 179 -11.50 4.25 -5.63
CA ILE A 179 -12.89 4.15 -5.20
C ILE A 179 -13.47 2.85 -5.71
N VAL A 180 -14.09 2.08 -4.83
CA VAL A 180 -14.72 0.79 -5.14
C VAL A 180 -16.06 0.64 -4.44
N GLY A 181 -16.92 -0.24 -4.95
CA GLY A 181 -18.10 -0.73 -4.25
C GLY A 181 -17.74 -1.92 -3.35
N LEU A 182 -17.82 -1.77 -2.04
CA LEU A 182 -17.63 -2.86 -1.08
C LEU A 182 -18.84 -2.99 -0.17
N ALA A 183 -19.41 -4.19 -0.08
CA ALA A 183 -20.59 -4.47 0.76
C ALA A 183 -21.74 -3.46 0.58
N GLY A 184 -21.97 -3.00 -0.65
CA GLY A 184 -23.02 -2.04 -0.99
C GLY A 184 -22.71 -0.58 -0.63
N ARG A 185 -21.45 -0.27 -0.28
CA ARG A 185 -21.00 1.09 0.07
C ARG A 185 -19.88 1.55 -0.87
N SER A 186 -19.85 2.87 -1.14
CA SER A 186 -18.71 3.50 -1.78
C SER A 186 -17.56 3.57 -0.79
N THR A 187 -16.44 2.98 -1.14
CA THR A 187 -15.27 2.81 -0.27
C THR A 187 -14.03 3.30 -0.99
N LEU A 188 -13.20 4.07 -0.31
CA LEU A 188 -11.91 4.50 -0.79
C LEU A 188 -10.82 3.57 -0.23
N LEU A 189 -10.14 2.84 -1.12
CA LEU A 189 -8.94 2.07 -0.79
C LEU A 189 -7.74 2.99 -0.91
N ILE A 190 -7.09 3.30 0.22
CA ILE A 190 -5.99 4.27 0.29
C ILE A 190 -4.66 3.52 0.29
N GLY A 191 -3.77 3.92 -0.62
CA GLY A 191 -2.40 3.44 -0.70
C GLY A 191 -1.49 3.99 0.38
N GLY A 192 -0.25 3.50 0.42
CA GLY A 192 0.78 4.04 1.30
C GLY A 192 0.91 5.55 1.11
N THR A 193 0.59 6.29 2.15
CA THR A 193 0.62 7.75 2.19
C THR A 193 1.62 8.17 3.25
N ALA A 194 2.56 9.04 2.89
CA ALA A 194 3.63 9.52 3.75
C ALA A 194 3.78 11.04 3.65
N SER A 195 4.75 11.60 4.36
CA SER A 195 5.08 13.03 4.38
C SER A 195 5.74 13.46 3.08
N VAL A 196 4.94 13.60 2.00
CA VAL A 196 5.38 13.96 0.64
C VAL A 196 4.51 15.07 0.08
N VAL A 197 5.13 16.14 -0.45
CA VAL A 197 4.44 17.23 -1.17
C VAL A 197 5.07 17.38 -2.56
N GLY A 198 4.26 17.41 -3.60
CA GLY A 198 4.76 17.20 -4.95
C GLY A 198 5.37 15.81 -5.07
N GLU A 199 6.65 15.72 -5.39
CA GLU A 199 7.42 14.48 -5.34
C GLU A 199 8.42 14.43 -4.18
N ASP A 200 8.54 15.51 -3.37
CA ASP A 200 9.56 15.68 -2.33
C ASP A 200 9.10 15.19 -0.97
N SER A 201 9.95 14.42 -0.29
CA SER A 201 9.80 14.12 1.13
C SER A 201 9.92 15.39 1.97
N ARG A 202 9.08 15.54 2.98
CA ARG A 202 9.06 16.68 3.91
C ARG A 202 9.39 16.24 5.32
N HIS A 203 9.89 17.20 6.11
CA HIS A 203 10.12 17.02 7.54
C HIS A 203 11.08 15.88 7.89
N ALA A 204 12.18 15.73 7.12
CA ALA A 204 13.19 14.71 7.40
C ALA A 204 13.68 14.77 8.85
N GLY A 205 13.65 13.65 9.57
CA GLY A 205 14.06 13.54 10.97
C GLY A 205 13.04 14.04 12.00
N ASP A 206 11.92 14.64 11.59
CA ASP A 206 10.86 15.10 12.49
C ASP A 206 9.61 14.20 12.38
N PHE A 207 9.48 13.26 13.29
CA PHE A 207 8.42 12.26 13.26
C PHE A 207 7.02 12.87 13.42
N ASP A 208 6.83 13.81 14.35
CA ASP A 208 5.53 14.45 14.60
C ASP A 208 5.10 15.30 13.40
N ALA A 209 6.02 16.07 12.82
CA ALA A 209 5.72 16.82 11.61
C ALA A 209 5.42 15.92 10.41
N GLN A 210 6.07 14.76 10.29
CA GLN A 210 5.72 13.78 9.27
C GLN A 210 4.34 13.16 9.46
N ILE A 211 3.90 12.91 10.69
CA ILE A 211 2.52 12.46 10.96
C ILE A 211 1.53 13.51 10.48
N GLU A 212 1.70 14.77 10.86
CA GLU A 212 0.79 15.86 10.49
C GLU A 212 0.72 16.05 8.96
N GLU A 213 1.86 16.05 8.26
CA GLU A 213 1.89 16.16 6.80
C GLU A 213 1.22 14.96 6.12
N THR A 214 1.41 13.75 6.66
CA THR A 214 0.73 12.55 6.19
C THR A 214 -0.79 12.66 6.36
N LEU A 215 -1.26 13.17 7.50
CA LEU A 215 -2.69 13.39 7.75
C LEU A 215 -3.27 14.45 6.80
N LEU A 216 -2.56 15.53 6.51
CA LEU A 216 -2.97 16.52 5.51
C LEU A 216 -3.09 15.91 4.12
N ASN A 217 -2.21 14.98 3.77
CA ASN A 217 -2.30 14.24 2.49
C ASN A 217 -3.52 13.31 2.46
N LEU A 218 -3.81 12.61 3.56
CA LEU A 218 -5.01 11.78 3.68
C LEU A 218 -6.29 12.62 3.59
N GLU A 219 -6.35 13.78 4.25
CA GLU A 219 -7.50 14.69 4.16
C GLU A 219 -7.75 15.16 2.73
N ALA A 220 -6.69 15.60 2.03
CA ALA A 220 -6.80 16.06 0.65
C ALA A 220 -7.29 14.95 -0.28
N LEU A 221 -6.75 13.73 -0.12
CA LEU A 221 -7.12 12.57 -0.92
C LEU A 221 -8.59 12.18 -0.71
N ILE A 222 -9.06 12.14 0.54
CA ILE A 222 -10.45 11.80 0.89
C ILE A 222 -11.41 12.88 0.35
N ARG A 223 -11.07 14.18 0.47
CA ARG A 223 -11.88 15.27 -0.11
C ARG A 223 -12.00 15.16 -1.63
N THR A 224 -10.91 14.81 -2.29
CA THR A 224 -10.90 14.61 -3.75
C THR A 224 -11.78 13.43 -4.16
N ALA A 225 -11.73 12.34 -3.42
CA ALA A 225 -12.54 11.15 -3.68
C ALA A 225 -14.03 11.37 -3.44
N ASP A 226 -14.37 12.11 -2.39
CA ASP A 226 -15.77 12.40 -2.03
C ASP A 226 -16.48 13.26 -3.08
N GLY A 227 -15.77 14.23 -3.67
CA GLY A 227 -16.30 15.13 -4.71
C GLY A 227 -17.51 15.95 -4.27
N ASN A 228 -17.94 15.89 -3.00
CA ASN A 228 -19.09 16.58 -2.46
C ASN A 228 -18.68 17.79 -1.61
N PRO A 229 -18.73 19.02 -2.17
CA PRO A 229 -18.34 20.23 -1.45
C PRO A 229 -19.31 20.61 -0.30
N ARG A 230 -20.46 19.94 -0.20
CA ARG A 230 -21.48 20.18 0.84
C ARG A 230 -21.35 19.23 2.04
N ASP A 231 -20.48 18.23 1.95
CA ASP A 231 -20.24 17.34 3.08
C ASP A 231 -19.32 18.06 4.07
N ASP A 232 -19.85 18.38 5.25
CA ASP A 232 -19.18 19.07 6.34
C ASP A 232 -18.40 18.12 7.28
N ARG A 233 -18.49 16.79 7.06
CA ARG A 233 -17.73 15.82 7.84
C ARG A 233 -16.24 16.04 7.68
N ALA A 234 -15.51 16.03 8.77
CA ALA A 234 -14.06 16.06 8.73
C ALA A 234 -13.55 14.83 7.96
N PRO A 235 -12.69 14.98 6.94
CA PRO A 235 -12.28 13.87 6.07
C PRO A 235 -11.72 12.69 6.82
N LEU A 236 -10.87 12.91 7.84
CA LEU A 236 -10.29 11.84 8.64
C LEU A 236 -11.33 11.04 9.45
N HIS A 237 -12.52 11.59 9.70
CA HIS A 237 -13.61 10.84 10.34
C HIS A 237 -14.25 9.80 9.40
N ARG A 238 -13.88 9.75 8.13
CA ARG A 238 -14.30 8.70 7.20
C ARG A 238 -13.41 7.46 7.24
N LEU A 239 -12.22 7.56 7.84
CA LEU A 239 -11.29 6.45 8.00
C LEU A 239 -11.85 5.42 8.99
N VAL A 240 -11.91 4.17 8.58
CA VAL A 240 -12.52 3.07 9.38
C VAL A 240 -11.53 1.95 9.72
N ASP A 241 -10.47 1.77 8.94
CA ASP A 241 -9.40 0.83 9.20
C ASP A 241 -8.06 1.43 8.71
N LEU A 242 -7.03 1.35 9.54
CA LEU A 242 -5.72 1.90 9.28
C LEU A 242 -4.63 0.86 9.54
N ARG A 243 -3.66 0.80 8.64
CA ARG A 243 -2.36 0.18 8.88
C ARG A 243 -1.28 1.25 8.79
N VAL A 244 -0.44 1.29 9.79
CA VAL A 244 0.62 2.27 9.95
C VAL A 244 1.96 1.56 9.96
N TYR A 245 2.87 2.02 9.16
CA TYR A 245 4.25 1.56 9.11
C TYR A 245 5.14 2.60 9.77
N VAL A 246 5.93 2.16 10.75
CA VAL A 246 6.91 3.00 11.45
C VAL A 246 8.29 2.37 11.34
N THR A 247 9.33 3.20 11.29
CA THR A 247 10.71 2.73 11.11
C THR A 247 11.40 2.34 12.42
N ALA A 248 10.85 2.78 13.57
CA ALA A 248 11.34 2.45 14.90
C ALA A 248 10.20 2.11 15.86
N SER A 249 10.38 1.08 16.70
CA SER A 249 9.35 0.61 17.64
C SER A 249 8.91 1.71 18.63
N ALA A 250 9.82 2.60 19.04
CA ALA A 250 9.52 3.71 19.94
C ALA A 250 8.50 4.73 19.38
N GLN A 251 8.27 4.72 18.07
CA GLN A 251 7.31 5.61 17.39
C GLN A 251 5.86 5.10 17.45
N ALA A 252 5.65 3.82 17.77
CA ALA A 252 4.36 3.16 17.65
C ALA A 252 3.27 3.76 18.55
N GLU A 253 3.59 4.03 19.81
CA GLU A 253 2.63 4.59 20.74
C GLU A 253 2.24 6.01 20.34
N ARG A 254 3.23 6.84 20.02
CA ARG A 254 3.01 8.22 19.61
C ARG A 254 2.09 8.35 18.40
N VAL A 255 2.33 7.58 17.34
CA VAL A 255 1.46 7.61 16.16
C VAL A 255 0.06 7.11 16.47
N ARG A 256 -0.07 6.07 17.31
CA ARG A 256 -1.36 5.54 17.74
C ARG A 256 -2.19 6.58 18.51
N GLU A 257 -1.59 7.29 19.45
CA GLU A 257 -2.23 8.38 20.22
C GLU A 257 -2.80 9.45 19.28
N VAL A 258 -2.00 9.92 18.33
CA VAL A 258 -2.45 10.92 17.35
C VAL A 258 -3.60 10.39 16.52
N LEU A 259 -3.51 9.16 15.98
CA LEU A 259 -4.53 8.61 15.12
C LEU A 259 -5.84 8.29 15.84
N VAL A 260 -5.81 7.82 17.09
CA VAL A 260 -7.02 7.63 17.89
C VAL A 260 -7.77 8.95 18.08
N HIS A 261 -7.05 10.05 18.26
CA HIS A 261 -7.65 11.37 18.40
C HIS A 261 -8.16 11.96 17.07
N ARG A 262 -7.35 11.83 16.00
CA ARG A 262 -7.63 12.45 14.69
C ARG A 262 -8.59 11.63 13.82
N CYS A 263 -8.66 10.32 14.02
CA CYS A 263 -9.47 9.36 13.25
C CYS A 263 -10.46 8.60 14.16
N PRO A 264 -11.41 9.28 14.80
CA PRO A 264 -12.25 8.71 15.89
C PRO A 264 -13.17 7.57 15.43
N ARG A 265 -13.36 7.37 14.13
CA ARG A 265 -14.14 6.26 13.58
C ARG A 265 -13.30 5.06 13.16
N ALA A 266 -11.99 5.15 13.24
CA ALA A 266 -11.10 4.02 12.95
C ALA A 266 -11.32 2.91 14.00
N ARG A 267 -11.88 1.78 13.56
CA ARG A 267 -12.15 0.61 14.41
C ARG A 267 -10.90 -0.20 14.68
N ASN A 268 -9.93 -0.10 13.78
CA ASN A 268 -8.65 -0.76 13.86
C ASN A 268 -7.53 0.19 13.45
N ILE A 269 -6.47 0.24 14.25
CA ILE A 269 -5.23 0.96 13.95
C ILE A 269 -4.08 0.00 14.22
N ALA A 270 -3.68 -0.73 13.18
CA ALA A 270 -2.58 -1.68 13.25
C ALA A 270 -1.26 -0.97 12.98
N VAL A 271 -0.36 -0.94 13.95
CA VAL A 271 0.99 -0.36 13.81
C VAL A 271 2.00 -1.48 13.65
N ALA A 272 2.82 -1.41 12.59
CA ALA A 272 3.84 -2.40 12.29
C ALA A 272 5.21 -1.76 12.05
N LEU A 273 6.27 -2.45 12.47
CA LEU A 273 7.65 -2.05 12.19
C LEU A 273 8.02 -2.49 10.78
N ALA A 274 8.35 -1.52 9.92
CA ALA A 274 8.76 -1.75 8.53
C ALA A 274 9.73 -0.66 8.05
N GLN A 275 10.46 -0.93 6.97
CA GLN A 275 11.15 0.11 6.24
C GLN A 275 10.18 0.79 5.27
N VAL A 276 10.23 2.11 5.20
CA VAL A 276 9.50 2.88 4.20
C VAL A 276 10.38 3.04 2.95
N CYS A 277 9.76 3.30 1.81
CA CYS A 277 10.43 3.30 0.50
C CYS A 277 11.50 4.40 0.32
N ARG A 278 11.59 5.37 1.23
CA ARG A 278 12.62 6.41 1.23
C ARG A 278 13.22 6.52 2.63
N PRO A 279 14.55 6.61 2.77
CA PRO A 279 15.21 6.54 4.07
C PRO A 279 14.88 7.71 5.02
N GLU A 280 14.49 8.86 4.49
CA GLU A 280 14.09 10.03 5.28
C GLU A 280 12.65 9.99 5.80
N LEU A 281 11.81 9.05 5.30
CA LEU A 281 10.44 8.87 5.74
C LEU A 281 10.40 7.93 6.95
N LEU A 282 9.71 8.36 8.01
CA LEU A 282 9.63 7.66 9.29
C LEU A 282 8.28 7.00 9.53
N VAL A 283 7.26 7.41 8.76
CA VAL A 283 5.88 6.91 8.88
C VAL A 283 5.21 6.85 7.51
N GLU A 284 4.43 5.79 7.30
CA GLU A 284 3.54 5.64 6.16
C GLU A 284 2.21 5.08 6.66
N ILE A 285 1.09 5.59 6.15
CA ILE A 285 -0.25 5.21 6.56
C ILE A 285 -1.04 4.76 5.33
N GLU A 286 -1.67 3.60 5.41
CA GLU A 286 -2.65 3.11 4.46
C GLU A 286 -3.97 2.77 5.16
N GLY A 287 -5.05 2.63 4.42
CA GLY A 287 -6.32 2.24 5.04
C GLY A 287 -7.51 2.27 4.10
N ILE A 288 -8.68 2.26 4.70
CA ILE A 288 -9.95 2.42 4.00
C ILE A 288 -10.79 3.53 4.62
N ALA A 289 -11.49 4.27 3.76
CA ALA A 289 -12.47 5.28 4.16
C ALA A 289 -13.84 5.00 3.53
N GLU A 290 -14.91 5.28 4.27
CA GLU A 290 -16.30 5.24 3.78
C GLU A 290 -16.64 6.60 3.15
N LEU A 291 -17.03 6.63 1.87
CA LEU A 291 -17.41 7.84 1.13
C LEU A 291 -18.91 8.15 1.25
#